data_417b93f711c6b9c9b0351dc649673f2d
#
_entry.id   417b93f711c6b9c9b0351dc649673f2d
#
_cell.length_a   1.000
_cell.length_b   1.000
_cell.length_c   1.000
_cell.angle_alpha   90.00
_cell.angle_beta   90.00
_cell.angle_gamma   90.00
#
_symmetry.space_group_name_H-M   'P 1'
#
loop_
_entity.id
_entity.type
_entity.pdbx_description
1 polymer ?
#
loop_
_entity_poly.entity_id
_entity_poly.type
_entity_poly.pdbx_seq_one_letter_code
_entity_poly.pdbx_strand_id
1 'polypeptide(L)'
;MFLLVVRAAGIAIFLCLGACSGPPWTLSQSPSGIDLRWYPDDTSSAAADTAAQTHCQSQGKSAQLIAYEQDGSAQIGRYRCR
;
A
#
# COMPACT_ATOMS: atom_id res chain seq x y z
N MET A 1 16.10 -30.13 12.67
CA MET A 1 14.84 -29.81 13.32
C MET A 1 14.83 -28.46 13.98
N PHE A 2 15.75 -28.24 14.89
CA PHE A 2 15.79 -26.96 15.56
C PHE A 2 15.97 -25.78 14.63
N LEU A 3 16.72 -25.98 13.59
CA LEU A 3 16.99 -24.92 12.63
C LEU A 3 15.74 -24.41 11.95
N LEU A 4 14.81 -25.31 11.71
CA LEU A 4 13.55 -24.94 11.05
C LEU A 4 12.72 -24.03 11.94
N VAL A 5 12.67 -24.34 13.22
CA VAL A 5 11.90 -23.53 14.16
C VAL A 5 12.47 -22.13 14.25
N VAL A 6 13.78 -22.02 14.33
CA VAL A 6 14.45 -20.73 14.43
C VAL A 6 14.17 -19.87 13.19
N ARG A 7 14.21 -20.46 12.03
CA ARG A 7 13.93 -19.74 10.81
C ARG A 7 12.50 -19.23 10.75
N ALA A 8 11.57 -20.04 11.21
CA ALA A 8 10.17 -19.61 11.23
C ALA A 8 9.99 -18.41 12.15
N ALA A 9 10.63 -18.43 13.30
CA ALA A 9 10.56 -17.31 14.23
C ALA A 9 11.14 -16.04 13.62
N GLY A 10 12.24 -16.16 12.90
CA GLY A 10 12.85 -15.02 12.22
C GLY A 10 11.92 -14.39 11.19
N ILE A 11 11.23 -15.21 10.43
CA ILE A 11 10.30 -14.72 9.42
C ILE A 11 9.15 -13.97 10.09
N ALA A 12 8.62 -14.49 11.18
CA ALA A 12 7.53 -13.84 11.88
C ALA A 12 7.92 -12.45 12.39
N ILE A 13 9.13 -12.32 12.93
CA ILE A 13 9.62 -11.03 13.40
C ILE A 13 9.71 -10.04 12.25
N PHE A 14 10.19 -10.49 11.11
CA PHE A 14 10.32 -9.65 9.95
C PHE A 14 8.98 -9.10 9.49
N LEU A 15 7.94 -9.92 9.50
CA LEU A 15 6.60 -9.48 9.14
C LEU A 15 6.06 -8.43 10.11
N CYS A 16 6.35 -8.57 11.40
CA CYS A 16 5.95 -7.58 12.37
C CYS A 16 6.54 -6.21 12.08
N LEU A 17 7.79 -6.16 11.70
CA LEU A 17 8.43 -4.89 11.36
C LEU A 17 7.75 -4.23 10.18
N GLY A 18 7.38 -5.00 9.17
CA GLY A 18 6.66 -4.47 8.02
C GLY A 18 5.32 -3.88 8.42
N ALA A 19 4.63 -4.49 9.38
CA ALA A 19 3.33 -4.03 9.81
C ALA A 19 3.39 -2.71 10.58
N CYS A 20 4.52 -2.36 11.16
CA CYS A 20 4.66 -1.14 11.95
C CYS A 20 4.75 0.12 11.10
N SER A 21 4.89 -0.01 9.79
CA SER A 21 5.09 1.14 8.90
C SER A 21 3.82 1.92 8.58
N GLY A 22 2.66 1.38 8.88
CA GLY A 22 1.39 2.04 8.58
C GLY A 22 1.10 2.08 7.07
N PRO A 23 0.41 1.08 6.52
CA PRO A 23 0.09 1.08 5.09
C PRO A 23 -0.94 2.14 4.75
N PRO A 24 -1.00 2.59 3.48
CA PRO A 24 -2.09 3.45 3.05
C PRO A 24 -3.42 2.72 3.14
N TRP A 25 -4.49 3.49 3.40
CA TRP A 25 -5.83 2.93 3.55
C TRP A 25 -6.60 3.04 2.25
N THR A 26 -7.32 1.98 1.91
CA THR A 26 -8.16 1.98 0.72
C THR A 26 -9.49 2.63 1.06
N LEU A 27 -9.81 3.72 0.37
CA LEU A 27 -11.10 4.38 0.50
C LEU A 27 -12.14 3.71 -0.39
N SER A 28 -11.75 3.41 -1.63
CA SER A 28 -12.60 2.70 -2.56
C SER A 28 -11.73 2.02 -3.60
N GLN A 29 -12.24 0.95 -4.19
CA GLN A 29 -11.51 0.27 -5.25
C GLN A 29 -12.49 -0.40 -6.21
N SER A 30 -12.06 -0.48 -7.46
CA SER A 30 -12.80 -1.14 -8.53
C SER A 30 -11.80 -1.69 -9.53
N PRO A 31 -12.24 -2.48 -10.52
CA PRO A 31 -11.31 -2.92 -11.57
C PRO A 31 -10.67 -1.78 -12.35
N SER A 32 -11.27 -0.59 -12.34
CA SER A 32 -10.78 0.55 -13.10
C SER A 32 -9.98 1.55 -12.27
N GLY A 33 -9.90 1.38 -10.95
CA GLY A 33 -9.16 2.34 -10.15
C GLY A 33 -9.16 2.04 -8.66
N ILE A 34 -8.43 2.85 -7.93
CA ILE A 34 -8.35 2.74 -6.47
C ILE A 34 -8.06 4.13 -5.90
N ASP A 35 -8.74 4.45 -4.80
CA ASP A 35 -8.50 5.68 -4.05
C ASP A 35 -7.87 5.30 -2.73
N LEU A 36 -6.74 5.93 -2.42
CA LEU A 36 -5.96 5.64 -1.22
C LEU A 36 -5.82 6.90 -0.37
N ARG A 37 -5.78 6.70 0.95
CA ARG A 37 -5.58 7.76 1.92
C ARG A 37 -4.43 7.38 2.83
N TRP A 38 -3.51 8.31 3.06
CA TRP A 38 -2.39 8.06 3.94
C TRP A 38 -1.96 9.33 4.65
N TYR A 39 -1.23 9.17 5.74
CA TYR A 39 -0.63 10.28 6.47
C TYR A 39 0.84 10.36 6.07
N PRO A 40 1.28 11.48 5.47
CA PRO A 40 2.65 11.59 4.96
C PRO A 40 3.73 11.39 6.02
N ASP A 41 3.41 11.65 7.29
CA ASP A 41 4.36 11.45 8.38
C ASP A 41 4.62 9.97 8.64
N ASP A 42 3.65 9.11 8.34
CA ASP A 42 3.74 7.68 8.61
C ASP A 42 4.01 6.86 7.35
N THR A 43 3.56 7.34 6.20
CA THR A 43 3.59 6.57 4.95
C THR A 43 4.01 7.48 3.82
N SER A 44 4.95 7.03 3.02
CA SER A 44 5.40 7.80 1.85
C SER A 44 4.41 7.67 0.70
N SER A 45 4.43 8.65 -0.20
CA SER A 45 3.64 8.57 -1.42
C SER A 45 4.11 7.41 -2.31
N ALA A 46 5.38 7.01 -2.19
CA ALA A 46 5.88 5.86 -2.91
C ALA A 46 5.18 4.57 -2.46
N ALA A 47 4.86 4.45 -1.16
CA ALA A 47 4.12 3.30 -0.66
C ALA A 47 2.70 3.29 -1.21
N ALA A 48 2.07 4.46 -1.34
CA ALA A 48 0.74 4.57 -1.94
C ALA A 48 0.79 4.17 -3.41
N ASP A 49 1.80 4.64 -4.14
CA ASP A 49 1.98 4.25 -5.54
C ASP A 49 2.14 2.74 -5.68
N THR A 50 2.93 2.13 -4.81
CA THR A 50 3.14 0.68 -4.84
C THR A 50 1.82 -0.06 -4.61
N ALA A 51 1.02 0.39 -3.64
CA ALA A 51 -0.27 -0.22 -3.35
C ALA A 51 -1.21 -0.10 -4.56
N ALA A 52 -1.22 1.06 -5.21
CA ALA A 52 -2.03 1.28 -6.40
C ALA A 52 -1.58 0.38 -7.56
N GLN A 53 -0.26 0.29 -7.77
CA GLN A 53 0.28 -0.58 -8.83
C GLN A 53 -0.09 -2.03 -8.60
N THR A 54 0.01 -2.50 -7.35
CA THR A 54 -0.35 -3.87 -7.01
C THR A 54 -1.81 -4.13 -7.35
N HIS A 55 -2.71 -3.19 -7.02
CA HIS A 55 -4.12 -3.34 -7.33
C HIS A 55 -4.34 -3.41 -8.84
N CYS A 56 -3.78 -2.46 -9.59
CA CYS A 56 -4.01 -2.40 -11.02
C CYS A 56 -3.35 -3.56 -11.76
N GLN A 57 -2.19 -4.03 -11.28
CA GLN A 57 -1.53 -5.18 -11.89
C GLN A 57 -2.35 -6.45 -11.75
N SER A 58 -3.13 -6.58 -10.69
CA SER A 58 -4.03 -7.72 -10.55
C SER A 58 -5.11 -7.74 -11.63
N GLN A 59 -5.32 -6.58 -12.29
CA GLN A 59 -6.24 -6.45 -13.43
C GLN A 59 -5.49 -6.46 -14.76
N GLY A 60 -4.19 -6.72 -14.76
CA GLY A 60 -3.38 -6.66 -15.96
C GLY A 60 -3.13 -5.24 -16.45
N LYS A 61 -3.17 -4.26 -15.55
CA LYS A 61 -3.07 -2.85 -15.91
C LYS A 61 -2.03 -2.16 -15.03
N SER A 62 -1.77 -0.89 -15.33
CA SER A 62 -0.89 -0.04 -14.54
C SER A 62 -1.70 1.06 -13.88
N ALA A 63 -1.26 1.51 -12.71
CA ALA A 63 -1.91 2.59 -12.00
C ALA A 63 -1.36 3.94 -12.48
N GLN A 64 -2.27 4.89 -12.65
CA GLN A 64 -1.93 6.27 -12.99
C GLN A 64 -2.61 7.19 -12.00
N LEU A 65 -1.85 8.05 -11.33
CA LEU A 65 -2.40 9.03 -10.41
C LEU A 65 -3.09 10.12 -11.22
N ILE A 66 -4.39 10.30 -11.00
CA ILE A 66 -5.18 11.28 -11.73
C ILE A 66 -5.59 12.47 -10.88
N ALA A 67 -5.61 12.33 -9.57
CA ALA A 67 -5.98 13.42 -8.68
C ALA A 67 -5.30 13.23 -7.33
N TYR A 68 -5.02 14.34 -6.67
CA TYR A 68 -4.30 14.35 -5.41
C TYR A 68 -4.95 15.41 -4.54
N GLU A 69 -5.41 15.01 -3.36
CA GLU A 69 -6.14 15.90 -2.48
C GLU A 69 -5.53 15.88 -1.10
N GLN A 70 -5.66 17.01 -0.41
CA GLN A 70 -5.26 17.15 0.97
C GLN A 70 -6.51 17.07 1.83
N ASP A 71 -6.49 16.25 2.87
CA ASP A 71 -7.60 16.11 3.80
C ASP A 71 -7.07 16.25 5.21
N GLY A 72 -6.98 17.48 5.72
CA GLY A 72 -6.35 17.77 6.98
C GLY A 72 -4.87 17.42 6.90
N SER A 73 -4.40 16.53 7.79
CA SER A 73 -3.02 16.04 7.75
C SER A 73 -2.87 14.81 6.89
N ALA A 74 -3.95 14.29 6.33
CA ALA A 74 -3.91 13.15 5.43
C ALA A 74 -3.89 13.58 3.98
N GLN A 75 -3.44 12.68 3.11
CA GLN A 75 -3.45 12.88 1.67
C GLN A 75 -4.26 11.78 1.02
N ILE A 76 -4.94 12.13 -0.06
CA ILE A 76 -5.75 11.19 -0.83
C ILE A 76 -5.21 11.18 -2.24
N GLY A 77 -4.86 9.99 -2.72
CA GLY A 77 -4.47 9.79 -4.10
C GLY A 77 -5.53 8.99 -4.82
N ARG A 78 -5.97 9.50 -5.96
CA ARG A 78 -6.94 8.80 -6.80
C ARG A 78 -6.23 8.27 -8.02
N TYR A 79 -6.25 6.95 -8.16
CA TYR A 79 -5.52 6.25 -9.20
C TYR A 79 -6.49 5.58 -10.15
N ARG A 80 -6.14 5.60 -11.44
CA ARG A 80 -6.89 4.92 -12.48
C ARG A 80 -6.04 3.80 -13.05
N CYS A 81 -6.63 2.63 -13.27
CA CYS A 81 -5.95 1.51 -13.91
C CYS A 81 -6.09 1.62 -15.42
N ARG A 82 -4.96 1.57 -16.14
CA ARG A 82 -4.94 1.72 -17.59
C ARG A 82 -4.02 0.73 -18.29
#